data_dd18a13ad9e9c1bcaae21223b86b065c
#
_entry.id   dd18a13ad9e9c1bcaae21223b86b065c
#
_cell.length_a   1.000
_cell.length_b   1.000
_cell.length_c   1.000
_cell.angle_alpha   90.00
_cell.angle_beta   90.00
_cell.angle_gamma   90.00
#
_symmetry.space_group_name_H-M   'P 1'
#
loop_
_entity.id
_entity.type
_entity.pdbx_description
1 polymer ?
#
loop_
_entity_poly.entity_id
_entity_poly.type
_entity_poly.pdbx_seq_one_letter_code
_entity_poly.pdbx_strand_id
1 'polypeptide(L)'
;MTSAEHVTSQTRVCLWAVGPGVKSVPVGEQVGDRYEVVAPQIWRDITPEHPPQTPESLPEEVLPYLSAHIHRLHVPGVYDVIPQRGRAPWVLLENAPVNARTQKLYPSLAGGWMEASPRRQMAWLWQIWDLWQPLMELGVASSLLDLENLRVEGWRVRVLQFIPDPSPPTLQALAQSWQPLIGTAKPSIEPLLTNVCQAVLAAKMSAQQFAIDLNYLLLKESAQTRFRFRMAGATHPGPNYSRNEDACYPEGTQLEVPIPRIAIVCDGVGGHEAGEVASHAAVRSLQLQLQGLLAESGHEENAVPPAVIIQQIEAAIRVVNDLVNAQNDQQGRSDRQRMGTTLVMTLIVPQRLRTPEGWLQVDELYVAHVGDSRAYWITPDYCHQLTIDDDIAGREAHAGRAFYTALRDRPEAGALTQAIGTRSSNHLVPHVQRFIFAEQGMVLLCSDGLSDNHRVESAWANYIGLITKEIISLKSAVDAWIELANQKNGHDNVSVVLLQAKPFGEAAYEPPVDTATPEATPPPPDELTDASKALLYGEEEESVETDIPPEPVTIPRRVSVSRGWLLGIVGLILLLSGVVGWWIAGKLFPNAEPETPPDTLPESVE
;
A
#
# COMPACT_ATOMS: atom_id res chain seq x y z
N MET A 1 41.60 25.99 14.09
CA MET A 1 42.48 24.83 13.87
C MET A 1 41.89 23.68 14.64
N THR A 2 41.18 22.86 13.96
CA THR A 2 41.13 21.39 14.03
C THR A 2 40.02 20.97 13.10
N SER A 3 40.39 20.25 12.07
CA SER A 3 39.51 19.69 11.06
C SER A 3 38.48 18.82 11.73
N ALA A 4 37.20 19.23 11.69
CA ALA A 4 36.07 18.35 11.96
C ALA A 4 36.07 17.32 10.84
N GLU A 5 36.41 16.10 11.18
CA GLU A 5 36.27 14.92 10.34
C GLU A 5 34.82 14.84 9.87
N HIS A 6 34.61 15.07 8.59
CA HIS A 6 33.42 14.63 7.87
C HIS A 6 33.45 13.09 7.92
N VAL A 7 32.89 12.53 8.98
CA VAL A 7 32.47 11.14 9.01
C VAL A 7 31.25 11.08 8.09
N THR A 8 31.51 10.92 6.81
CA THR A 8 30.51 10.36 5.90
C THR A 8 30.08 9.03 6.49
N SER A 9 28.88 8.98 7.01
CA SER A 9 28.19 7.75 7.40
C SER A 9 27.96 6.94 6.11
N GLN A 10 29.01 6.27 5.63
CA GLN A 10 28.89 5.20 4.66
C GLN A 10 28.01 4.14 5.33
N THR A 11 26.79 3.99 4.83
CA THR A 11 25.84 3.00 5.31
C THR A 11 26.49 1.64 5.12
N ARG A 12 26.97 1.03 6.19
CA ARG A 12 27.64 -0.28 6.17
C ARG A 12 26.61 -1.31 5.71
N VAL A 13 26.76 -1.81 4.49
CA VAL A 13 25.86 -2.83 3.93
C VAL A 13 26.18 -4.17 4.61
N CYS A 14 25.30 -4.60 5.52
CA CYS A 14 25.36 -5.93 6.11
C CYS A 14 24.54 -6.90 5.26
N LEU A 15 25.17 -8.01 4.87
CA LEU A 15 24.62 -9.03 4.01
C LEU A 15 24.46 -10.33 4.79
N TRP A 16 23.46 -11.13 4.44
CA TRP A 16 23.29 -12.48 4.93
C TRP A 16 23.81 -13.47 3.91
N ALA A 17 24.79 -14.28 4.29
CA ALA A 17 25.42 -15.24 3.40
C ALA A 17 24.76 -16.63 3.53
N VAL A 18 24.37 -17.21 2.39
CA VAL A 18 23.68 -18.51 2.27
C VAL A 18 24.48 -19.44 1.38
N GLY A 19 24.52 -20.71 1.70
CA GLY A 19 25.17 -21.74 0.89
C GLY A 19 26.01 -22.73 1.68
N PRO A 20 26.49 -23.80 1.02
CA PRO A 20 27.25 -24.85 1.69
C PRO A 20 28.54 -24.33 2.32
N GLY A 21 28.73 -24.62 3.62
CA GLY A 21 29.97 -24.29 4.32
C GLY A 21 30.12 -22.82 4.74
N VAL A 22 29.21 -21.92 4.39
CA VAL A 22 29.25 -20.49 4.78
C VAL A 22 29.38 -20.30 6.30
N LYS A 23 28.69 -21.13 7.10
CA LYS A 23 28.72 -21.06 8.58
C LYS A 23 30.12 -21.34 9.17
N SER A 24 30.98 -22.02 8.42
CA SER A 24 32.35 -22.37 8.89
C SER A 24 33.41 -21.34 8.50
N VAL A 25 33.03 -20.29 7.75
CA VAL A 25 33.99 -19.20 7.43
C VAL A 25 34.25 -18.40 8.69
N PRO A 26 35.56 -18.26 9.11
CA PRO A 26 35.91 -17.58 10.35
C PRO A 26 35.54 -16.11 10.36
N VAL A 27 35.14 -15.60 11.54
CA VAL A 27 34.94 -14.16 11.75
C VAL A 27 36.27 -13.43 11.59
N GLY A 28 36.27 -12.31 10.86
CA GLY A 28 37.44 -11.54 10.51
C GLY A 28 38.14 -11.99 9.23
N GLU A 29 37.68 -13.08 8.60
CA GLU A 29 38.20 -13.50 7.30
C GLU A 29 37.70 -12.58 6.20
N GLN A 30 38.55 -12.29 5.23
CA GLN A 30 38.23 -11.57 4.00
C GLN A 30 37.92 -12.58 2.89
N VAL A 31 36.75 -12.47 2.31
CA VAL A 31 36.32 -13.33 1.22
C VAL A 31 36.40 -12.54 -0.10
N GLY A 32 37.36 -12.97 -0.93
CA GLY A 32 37.81 -12.17 -2.06
C GLY A 32 38.39 -10.83 -1.58
N ASP A 33 38.38 -9.84 -2.48
CA ASP A 33 38.86 -8.49 -2.17
C ASP A 33 37.74 -7.56 -1.68
N ARG A 34 36.52 -8.13 -1.44
CA ARG A 34 35.32 -7.32 -1.28
C ARG A 34 34.58 -7.53 0.03
N TYR A 35 34.56 -8.73 0.59
CA TYR A 35 33.71 -9.04 1.74
C TYR A 35 34.50 -9.37 2.98
N GLU A 36 34.06 -8.85 4.14
CA GLU A 36 34.57 -9.18 5.45
C GLU A 36 33.51 -9.91 6.27
N VAL A 37 33.87 -11.02 6.89
CA VAL A 37 32.98 -11.76 7.78
C VAL A 37 32.95 -11.08 9.14
N VAL A 38 31.84 -10.41 9.48
CA VAL A 38 31.71 -9.66 10.75
C VAL A 38 31.05 -10.48 11.87
N ALA A 39 30.25 -11.48 11.50
CA ALA A 39 29.67 -12.48 12.38
C ALA A 39 29.33 -13.74 11.56
N PRO A 40 29.01 -14.90 12.19
CA PRO A 40 28.61 -16.09 11.44
C PRO A 40 27.48 -15.78 10.43
N GLN A 41 27.73 -16.02 9.15
CA GLN A 41 26.85 -15.70 8.02
C GLN A 41 26.53 -14.20 7.82
N ILE A 42 27.02 -13.28 8.65
CA ILE A 42 26.84 -11.84 8.47
C ILE A 42 28.15 -11.28 7.89
N TRP A 43 28.06 -10.81 6.68
CA TRP A 43 29.18 -10.29 5.93
C TRP A 43 28.99 -8.80 5.67
N ARG A 44 30.08 -8.08 5.51
CA ARG A 44 30.10 -6.65 5.20
C ARG A 44 30.77 -6.42 3.87
N ASP A 45 30.13 -5.67 3.00
CA ASP A 45 30.80 -5.14 1.81
C ASP A 45 31.73 -4.00 2.23
N ILE A 46 33.00 -4.06 1.83
CA ILE A 46 34.01 -3.04 2.10
C ILE A 46 34.23 -2.08 0.93
N THR A 47 33.54 -2.32 -0.20
CA THR A 47 33.56 -1.48 -1.42
C THR A 47 32.14 -1.23 -1.96
N PRO A 48 31.18 -0.76 -1.12
CA PRO A 48 29.77 -0.65 -1.48
C PRO A 48 29.48 0.39 -2.57
N GLU A 49 30.42 1.31 -2.83
CA GLU A 49 30.35 2.30 -3.90
C GLU A 49 30.46 1.71 -5.31
N HIS A 50 30.89 0.47 -5.42
CA HIS A 50 30.94 -0.27 -6.68
C HIS A 50 30.11 -1.54 -6.56
N PRO A 51 28.79 -1.50 -6.90
CA PRO A 51 27.94 -2.68 -6.75
C PRO A 51 28.43 -3.87 -7.58
N PRO A 52 28.21 -5.11 -7.10
CA PRO A 52 28.58 -6.30 -7.84
C PRO A 52 27.76 -6.40 -9.14
N GLN A 53 28.38 -6.95 -10.17
CA GLN A 53 27.70 -7.15 -11.45
C GLN A 53 26.89 -8.45 -11.44
N THR A 54 25.76 -8.43 -12.14
CA THR A 54 24.98 -9.65 -12.37
C THR A 54 25.78 -10.63 -13.23
N PRO A 55 25.91 -11.89 -12.83
CA PRO A 55 26.53 -12.94 -13.64
C PRO A 55 25.79 -13.15 -14.97
N GLU A 56 26.51 -13.55 -16.03
CA GLU A 56 25.89 -13.88 -17.34
C GLU A 56 24.86 -15.03 -17.23
N SER A 57 25.10 -16.00 -16.35
CA SER A 57 24.18 -17.09 -16.04
C SER A 57 23.81 -17.04 -14.57
N LEU A 58 22.53 -16.88 -14.29
CA LEU A 58 22.00 -16.86 -12.93
C LEU A 58 21.80 -18.30 -12.42
N PRO A 59 22.30 -18.62 -11.23
CA PRO A 59 21.98 -19.89 -10.57
C PRO A 59 20.48 -20.00 -10.28
N GLU A 60 19.94 -21.22 -10.34
CA GLU A 60 18.51 -21.48 -10.07
C GLU A 60 18.11 -21.04 -8.65
N GLU A 61 19.02 -21.13 -7.69
CA GLU A 61 18.79 -20.80 -6.28
C GLU A 61 18.45 -19.31 -6.06
N VAL A 62 18.83 -18.43 -6.99
CA VAL A 62 18.56 -16.98 -6.85
C VAL A 62 17.24 -16.55 -7.49
N LEU A 63 16.68 -17.33 -8.41
CA LEU A 63 15.48 -16.94 -9.16
C LEU A 63 14.27 -16.64 -8.25
N PRO A 64 13.96 -17.43 -7.20
CA PRO A 64 12.86 -17.09 -6.28
C PRO A 64 13.03 -15.74 -5.59
N TYR A 65 14.27 -15.37 -5.20
CA TYR A 65 14.54 -14.08 -4.58
C TYR A 65 14.31 -12.90 -5.53
N LEU A 66 14.68 -13.06 -6.80
CA LEU A 66 14.46 -12.04 -7.82
C LEU A 66 12.97 -11.87 -8.11
N SER A 67 12.27 -12.99 -8.34
CA SER A 67 10.80 -12.96 -8.56
C SER A 67 10.03 -12.44 -7.37
N ALA A 68 10.56 -12.59 -6.13
CA ALA A 68 9.97 -12.05 -4.92
C ALA A 68 10.25 -10.55 -4.70
N HIS A 69 10.88 -9.84 -5.64
CA HIS A 69 11.25 -8.42 -5.48
C HIS A 69 10.08 -7.53 -5.04
N ILE A 70 8.88 -7.78 -5.56
CA ILE A 70 7.65 -7.06 -5.18
C ILE A 70 7.22 -7.27 -3.71
N HIS A 71 7.80 -8.23 -3.01
CA HIS A 71 7.60 -8.49 -1.57
C HIS A 71 8.79 -8.05 -0.71
N ARG A 72 9.65 -7.17 -1.25
CA ARG A 72 10.91 -6.72 -0.62
C ARG A 72 10.71 -6.13 0.79
N LEU A 73 9.52 -5.70 1.13
CA LEU A 73 9.21 -5.27 2.50
C LEU A 73 9.45 -6.40 3.53
N HIS A 74 9.23 -7.65 3.13
CA HIS A 74 9.28 -8.82 4.00
C HIS A 74 10.37 -9.84 3.65
N VAL A 75 10.91 -9.79 2.44
CA VAL A 75 11.88 -10.77 1.96
C VAL A 75 13.22 -10.12 1.58
N PRO A 76 14.35 -10.85 1.69
CA PRO A 76 15.64 -10.35 1.23
C PRO A 76 15.75 -10.38 -0.29
N GLY A 77 16.66 -9.58 -0.84
CA GLY A 77 17.05 -9.59 -2.24
C GLY A 77 18.46 -10.18 -2.44
N VAL A 78 18.80 -10.51 -3.68
CA VAL A 78 20.15 -10.95 -4.02
C VAL A 78 21.05 -9.74 -4.21
N TYR A 79 22.17 -9.72 -3.48
CA TYR A 79 23.21 -8.72 -3.61
C TYR A 79 24.34 -9.20 -4.53
N ASP A 80 24.84 -10.43 -4.29
CA ASP A 80 25.91 -11.03 -5.08
C ASP A 80 25.87 -12.56 -5.02
N VAL A 81 26.58 -13.19 -5.95
CA VAL A 81 26.77 -14.64 -6.02
C VAL A 81 28.24 -14.97 -6.17
N ILE A 82 28.79 -15.70 -5.20
CA ILE A 82 30.20 -16.09 -5.19
C ILE A 82 30.32 -17.56 -5.63
N PRO A 83 30.86 -17.81 -6.82
CA PRO A 83 31.02 -19.18 -7.33
C PRO A 83 31.91 -20.03 -6.41
N GLN A 84 31.52 -21.30 -6.19
CA GLN A 84 32.27 -22.27 -5.42
C GLN A 84 32.70 -23.44 -6.31
N ARG A 85 33.98 -23.83 -6.28
CA ARG A 85 34.47 -24.96 -7.12
C ARG A 85 33.77 -26.26 -6.76
N GLY A 86 33.00 -26.80 -7.69
CA GLY A 86 32.33 -28.12 -7.55
C GLY A 86 31.22 -28.16 -6.48
N ARG A 87 30.68 -27.00 -6.06
CA ARG A 87 29.58 -26.88 -5.09
C ARG A 87 28.61 -25.80 -5.53
N ALA A 88 27.42 -25.79 -4.93
CA ALA A 88 26.50 -24.67 -5.08
C ALA A 88 27.16 -23.36 -4.63
N PRO A 89 26.87 -22.23 -5.32
CA PRO A 89 27.48 -20.95 -5.01
C PRO A 89 27.09 -20.45 -3.62
N TRP A 90 27.84 -19.52 -3.07
CA TRP A 90 27.38 -18.70 -1.97
C TRP A 90 26.54 -17.54 -2.51
N VAL A 91 25.39 -17.33 -1.92
CA VAL A 91 24.49 -16.22 -2.25
C VAL A 91 24.55 -15.20 -1.10
N LEU A 92 24.85 -13.98 -1.44
CA LEU A 92 24.83 -12.87 -0.50
C LEU A 92 23.49 -12.12 -0.65
N LEU A 93 22.76 -12.03 0.46
CA LEU A 93 21.43 -11.42 0.49
C LEU A 93 21.49 -10.03 1.11
N GLU A 94 21.03 -9.04 0.37
CA GLU A 94 20.76 -7.69 0.87
C GLU A 94 19.37 -7.61 1.51
N ASN A 95 19.09 -6.50 2.17
CA ASN A 95 17.83 -6.31 2.88
C ASN A 95 17.50 -7.51 3.80
N ALA A 96 18.52 -8.19 4.33
CA ALA A 96 18.35 -9.24 5.31
C ALA A 96 18.02 -8.63 6.69
N PRO A 97 17.32 -9.37 7.58
CA PRO A 97 16.92 -8.86 8.90
C PRO A 97 18.10 -8.78 9.88
N VAL A 98 19.12 -8.01 9.50
CA VAL A 98 20.34 -7.72 10.27
C VAL A 98 20.31 -6.27 10.72
N ASN A 99 20.45 -6.04 12.01
CA ASN A 99 20.60 -4.69 12.54
C ASN A 99 22.01 -4.16 12.21
N ALA A 100 22.07 -3.18 11.32
CA ALA A 100 23.34 -2.63 10.81
C ALA A 100 24.22 -2.02 11.91
N ARG A 101 23.63 -1.51 13.01
CA ARG A 101 24.36 -0.90 14.13
C ARG A 101 24.97 -1.94 15.06
N THR A 102 24.24 -3.02 15.36
CA THR A 102 24.71 -4.07 16.28
C THR A 102 25.36 -5.25 15.57
N GLN A 103 25.22 -5.35 14.24
CA GLN A 103 25.67 -6.47 13.40
C GLN A 103 25.11 -7.83 13.86
N LYS A 104 23.88 -7.83 14.36
CA LYS A 104 23.16 -9.02 14.83
C LYS A 104 21.85 -9.15 14.09
N LEU A 105 21.37 -10.39 13.97
CA LEU A 105 20.01 -10.63 13.50
C LEU A 105 19.02 -9.99 14.46
N TYR A 106 17.90 -9.48 13.92
CA TYR A 106 16.71 -9.18 14.71
C TYR A 106 16.19 -10.45 15.40
N PRO A 107 15.44 -10.33 16.49
CA PRO A 107 14.86 -11.48 17.18
C PRO A 107 14.11 -12.40 16.22
N SER A 108 14.17 -13.72 16.44
CA SER A 108 13.25 -14.63 15.74
C SER A 108 11.81 -14.35 16.14
N LEU A 109 10.85 -14.81 15.33
CA LEU A 109 9.43 -14.69 15.66
C LEU A 109 9.14 -15.30 17.05
N ALA A 110 9.68 -16.49 17.32
CA ALA A 110 9.56 -17.13 18.63
C ALA A 110 10.22 -16.29 19.74
N GLY A 111 11.42 -15.73 19.49
CA GLY A 111 12.15 -14.91 20.45
C GLY A 111 11.46 -13.58 20.78
N GLY A 112 10.78 -12.96 19.82
CA GLY A 112 10.03 -11.70 20.02
C GLY A 112 8.59 -11.88 20.50
N TRP A 113 8.05 -13.10 20.43
CA TRP A 113 6.62 -13.36 20.57
C TRP A 113 6.05 -12.99 21.95
N MET A 114 6.72 -13.39 23.03
CA MET A 114 6.23 -13.17 24.39
C MET A 114 6.19 -11.70 24.79
N GLU A 115 7.12 -10.90 24.28
CA GLU A 115 7.22 -9.45 24.56
C GLU A 115 6.21 -8.63 23.72
N ALA A 116 5.70 -9.20 22.63
CA ALA A 116 4.78 -8.53 21.75
C ALA A 116 3.39 -8.34 22.38
N SER A 117 2.73 -7.21 22.07
CA SER A 117 1.33 -7.00 22.41
C SER A 117 0.43 -7.97 21.62
N PRO A 118 -0.81 -8.27 22.09
CA PRO A 118 -1.72 -9.15 21.37
C PRO A 118 -1.94 -8.73 19.92
N ARG A 119 -2.12 -7.44 19.68
CA ARG A 119 -2.24 -6.86 18.34
C ARG A 119 -1.03 -7.16 17.47
N ARG A 120 0.18 -7.00 18.01
CA ARG A 120 1.42 -7.25 17.28
C ARG A 120 1.59 -8.72 16.96
N GLN A 121 1.25 -9.61 17.90
CA GLN A 121 1.23 -11.06 17.66
C GLN A 121 0.31 -11.40 16.48
N MET A 122 -0.93 -10.87 16.48
CA MET A 122 -1.87 -11.10 15.39
C MET A 122 -1.42 -10.45 14.06
N ALA A 123 -0.84 -9.25 14.11
CA ALA A 123 -0.32 -8.59 12.90
C ALA A 123 0.84 -9.37 12.25
N TRP A 124 1.70 -10.00 13.05
CA TRP A 124 2.76 -10.87 12.53
C TRP A 124 2.21 -12.14 11.88
N LEU A 125 1.23 -12.81 12.51
CA LEU A 125 0.59 -13.99 11.91
C LEU A 125 -0.16 -13.64 10.62
N TRP A 126 -0.80 -12.47 10.57
CA TRP A 126 -1.45 -11.99 9.34
C TRP A 126 -0.44 -11.77 8.21
N GLN A 127 0.72 -11.15 8.48
CA GLN A 127 1.77 -10.94 7.48
C GLN A 127 2.33 -12.27 6.96
N ILE A 128 2.47 -13.29 7.82
CA ILE A 128 2.88 -14.64 7.40
C ILE A 128 1.81 -15.24 6.48
N TRP A 129 0.53 -15.07 6.80
CA TRP A 129 -0.58 -15.51 5.96
C TRP A 129 -0.61 -14.79 4.62
N ASP A 130 -0.39 -13.48 4.61
CA ASP A 130 -0.37 -12.65 3.40
C ASP A 130 0.77 -13.04 2.45
N LEU A 131 1.90 -13.48 2.99
CA LEU A 131 3.03 -14.02 2.23
C LEU A 131 2.84 -15.47 1.79
N TRP A 132 1.85 -16.21 2.34
CA TRP A 132 1.71 -17.64 2.12
C TRP A 132 1.51 -17.99 0.64
N GLN A 133 0.53 -17.38 -0.01
CA GLN A 133 0.23 -17.66 -1.41
C GLN A 133 1.36 -17.21 -2.36
N PRO A 134 1.93 -16.00 -2.26
CA PRO A 134 3.07 -15.60 -3.07
C PRO A 134 4.27 -16.54 -2.97
N LEU A 135 4.64 -16.98 -1.77
CA LEU A 135 5.78 -17.88 -1.60
C LEU A 135 5.46 -19.33 -2.03
N MET A 136 4.20 -19.75 -1.97
CA MET A 136 3.74 -21.02 -2.56
C MET A 136 3.94 -21.03 -4.08
N GLU A 137 3.59 -19.95 -4.76
CA GLU A 137 3.76 -19.80 -6.20
C GLU A 137 5.23 -19.81 -6.63
N LEU A 138 6.12 -19.34 -5.75
CA LEU A 138 7.57 -19.36 -5.96
C LEU A 138 8.24 -20.68 -5.50
N GLY A 139 7.50 -21.63 -4.91
CA GLY A 139 8.03 -22.90 -4.42
C GLY A 139 8.97 -22.76 -3.21
N VAL A 140 8.73 -21.76 -2.35
CA VAL A 140 9.56 -21.45 -1.16
C VAL A 140 8.74 -21.15 0.10
N ALA A 141 7.47 -21.56 0.14
CA ALA A 141 6.58 -21.31 1.29
C ALA A 141 7.02 -22.05 2.56
N SER A 142 7.83 -23.11 2.46
CA SER A 142 8.50 -23.75 3.60
C SER A 142 9.33 -22.78 4.43
N SER A 143 9.76 -21.67 3.83
CA SER A 143 10.44 -20.57 4.53
C SER A 143 9.62 -19.95 5.66
N LEU A 144 8.28 -20.04 5.59
CA LEU A 144 7.34 -19.52 6.59
C LEU A 144 7.05 -20.51 7.72
N LEU A 145 7.48 -21.78 7.59
CA LEU A 145 7.23 -22.82 8.58
C LEU A 145 8.30 -22.88 9.68
N ASP A 146 9.47 -22.32 9.44
CA ASP A 146 10.57 -22.26 10.40
C ASP A 146 10.54 -20.91 11.16
N LEU A 147 10.13 -20.94 12.42
CA LEU A 147 10.03 -19.75 13.27
C LEU A 147 11.39 -19.07 13.52
N GLU A 148 12.51 -19.80 13.40
CA GLU A 148 13.86 -19.22 13.48
C GLU A 148 14.29 -18.55 12.17
N ASN A 149 13.68 -18.91 11.04
CA ASN A 149 13.87 -18.24 9.76
C ASN A 149 13.05 -16.95 9.65
N LEU A 150 12.02 -16.79 10.49
CA LEU A 150 11.21 -15.59 10.57
C LEU A 150 11.78 -14.65 11.64
N ARG A 151 12.04 -13.41 11.25
CA ARG A 151 12.59 -12.37 12.13
C ARG A 151 11.59 -11.24 12.29
N VAL A 152 11.59 -10.58 13.46
CA VAL A 152 10.67 -9.48 13.76
C VAL A 152 11.45 -8.19 13.96
N GLU A 153 11.10 -7.19 13.15
CA GLU A 153 11.66 -5.85 13.19
C GLU A 153 10.53 -4.84 13.42
N GLY A 154 10.29 -4.52 14.68
CA GLY A 154 9.13 -3.73 15.06
C GLY A 154 7.83 -4.39 14.62
N TRP A 155 7.05 -3.70 13.80
CA TRP A 155 5.74 -4.18 13.34
C TRP A 155 5.81 -5.27 12.27
N ARG A 156 6.93 -5.40 11.54
CA ARG A 156 7.02 -6.28 10.37
C ARG A 156 7.72 -7.61 10.65
N VAL A 157 7.24 -8.65 9.99
CA VAL A 157 7.91 -9.95 9.86
C VAL A 157 8.83 -9.93 8.66
N ARG A 158 10.01 -10.53 8.79
CA ARG A 158 11.03 -10.64 7.75
C ARG A 158 11.48 -12.09 7.60
N VAL A 159 11.51 -12.57 6.38
CA VAL A 159 12.11 -13.87 6.03
C VAL A 159 13.63 -13.69 5.97
N LEU A 160 14.38 -14.56 6.64
CA LEU A 160 15.84 -14.50 6.67
C LEU A 160 16.45 -15.02 5.35
N GLN A 161 15.95 -16.18 4.89
CA GLN A 161 16.34 -16.80 3.64
C GLN A 161 15.24 -17.71 3.11
N PHE A 162 15.26 -18.02 1.83
CA PHE A 162 14.32 -18.98 1.26
C PHE A 162 14.75 -20.43 1.47
N ILE A 163 13.76 -21.26 1.78
CA ILE A 163 13.87 -22.69 1.93
C ILE A 163 13.02 -23.30 0.81
N PRO A 164 13.64 -23.96 -0.19
CA PRO A 164 12.91 -24.59 -1.30
C PRO A 164 11.91 -25.63 -0.80
N ASP A 165 10.76 -25.68 -1.44
CA ASP A 165 9.71 -26.65 -1.13
C ASP A 165 10.01 -27.98 -1.83
N PRO A 166 10.23 -29.09 -1.11
CA PRO A 166 10.35 -30.42 -1.72
C PRO A 166 9.01 -30.89 -2.29
N SER A 167 7.91 -30.40 -1.73
CA SER A 167 6.54 -30.48 -2.21
C SER A 167 5.76 -29.31 -1.62
N PRO A 168 4.70 -28.80 -2.30
CA PRO A 168 3.92 -27.67 -1.79
C PRO A 168 3.42 -27.93 -0.36
N PRO A 169 3.78 -27.09 0.62
CA PRO A 169 3.34 -27.29 1.99
C PRO A 169 1.83 -27.02 2.12
N THR A 170 1.20 -27.62 3.12
CA THR A 170 -0.23 -27.54 3.35
C THR A 170 -0.58 -26.49 4.41
N LEU A 171 -1.84 -26.04 4.44
CA LEU A 171 -2.35 -25.16 5.51
C LEU A 171 -2.19 -25.83 6.89
N GLN A 172 -2.30 -27.17 6.98
CA GLN A 172 -2.04 -27.91 8.22
C GLN A 172 -0.58 -27.78 8.67
N ALA A 173 0.38 -27.77 7.75
CA ALA A 173 1.79 -27.55 8.06
C ALA A 173 2.01 -26.15 8.65
N LEU A 174 1.34 -25.12 8.10
CA LEU A 174 1.37 -23.76 8.66
C LEU A 174 0.77 -23.71 10.06
N ALA A 175 -0.42 -24.28 10.28
CA ALA A 175 -1.03 -24.32 11.60
C ALA A 175 -0.19 -25.14 12.60
N GLN A 176 0.50 -26.18 12.15
CA GLN A 176 1.41 -26.97 12.98
C GLN A 176 2.66 -26.17 13.40
N SER A 177 3.22 -25.34 12.50
CA SER A 177 4.37 -24.50 12.83
C SER A 177 4.04 -23.42 13.88
N TRP A 178 2.78 -23.02 14.02
CA TRP A 178 2.34 -22.05 15.02
C TRP A 178 2.05 -22.66 16.42
N GLN A 179 2.02 -24.00 16.57
CA GLN A 179 1.73 -24.62 17.87
C GLN A 179 2.63 -24.12 19.02
N PRO A 180 3.97 -23.92 18.83
CA PRO A 180 4.82 -23.37 19.88
C PRO A 180 4.44 -21.95 20.30
N LEU A 181 3.86 -21.15 19.40
CA LEU A 181 3.45 -19.78 19.66
C LEU A 181 2.15 -19.70 20.45
N ILE A 182 1.22 -20.63 20.21
CA ILE A 182 -0.12 -20.64 20.83
C ILE A 182 0.00 -20.74 22.36
N GLY A 183 0.80 -21.67 22.87
CA GLY A 183 0.96 -21.89 24.32
C GLY A 183 1.56 -20.69 25.08
N THR A 184 2.12 -19.72 24.37
CA THR A 184 2.71 -18.49 24.93
C THR A 184 2.07 -17.22 24.37
N ALA A 185 0.95 -17.36 23.66
CA ALA A 185 0.17 -16.25 23.16
C ALA A 185 -0.48 -15.44 24.30
N LYS A 186 -0.79 -14.18 24.05
CA LYS A 186 -1.47 -13.35 25.04
C LYS A 186 -2.88 -13.90 25.33
N PRO A 187 -3.37 -13.80 26.59
CA PRO A 187 -4.64 -14.41 27.01
C PRO A 187 -5.88 -13.97 26.19
N SER A 188 -5.86 -12.79 25.59
CA SER A 188 -6.99 -12.30 24.77
C SER A 188 -7.12 -13.01 23.43
N ILE A 189 -6.03 -13.57 22.90
CA ILE A 189 -6.01 -14.25 21.59
C ILE A 189 -5.85 -15.76 21.67
N GLU A 190 -5.21 -16.28 22.74
CA GLU A 190 -4.85 -17.69 22.87
C GLU A 190 -6.04 -18.66 22.64
N PRO A 191 -7.23 -18.49 23.25
CA PRO A 191 -8.33 -19.44 23.09
C PRO A 191 -8.86 -19.51 21.65
N LEU A 192 -9.01 -18.35 20.98
CA LEU A 192 -9.53 -18.28 19.62
C LEU A 192 -8.48 -18.76 18.62
N LEU A 193 -7.22 -18.39 18.80
CA LEU A 193 -6.12 -18.87 17.94
C LEU A 193 -5.96 -20.38 18.05
N THR A 194 -6.10 -20.94 19.26
CA THR A 194 -6.13 -22.39 19.50
C THR A 194 -7.23 -23.06 18.70
N ASN A 195 -8.47 -22.53 18.78
CA ASN A 195 -9.62 -23.10 18.07
C ASN A 195 -9.42 -23.08 16.55
N VAL A 196 -8.94 -21.96 16.01
CA VAL A 196 -8.66 -21.80 14.57
C VAL A 196 -7.62 -22.83 14.12
N CYS A 197 -6.48 -22.92 14.81
CA CYS A 197 -5.42 -23.85 14.44
C CYS A 197 -5.86 -25.31 14.60
N GLN A 198 -6.61 -25.66 15.65
CA GLN A 198 -7.15 -27.02 15.81
C GLN A 198 -8.15 -27.40 14.71
N ALA A 199 -9.00 -26.46 14.28
CA ALA A 199 -9.92 -26.71 13.17
C ALA A 199 -9.20 -26.95 11.85
N VAL A 200 -8.09 -26.23 11.58
CA VAL A 200 -7.23 -26.45 10.43
C VAL A 200 -6.55 -27.84 10.51
N LEU A 201 -5.96 -28.17 11.65
CA LEU A 201 -5.28 -29.46 11.86
C LEU A 201 -6.24 -30.66 11.71
N ALA A 202 -7.50 -30.48 12.12
CA ALA A 202 -8.55 -31.47 11.94
C ALA A 202 -9.15 -31.51 10.53
N ALA A 203 -8.63 -30.73 9.58
CA ALA A 203 -9.15 -30.57 8.22
C ALA A 203 -10.65 -30.13 8.16
N LYS A 204 -11.11 -29.38 9.17
CA LYS A 204 -12.48 -28.87 9.29
C LYS A 204 -12.62 -27.40 8.86
N MET A 205 -11.54 -26.75 8.44
CA MET A 205 -11.51 -25.35 8.06
C MET A 205 -10.86 -25.17 6.68
N SER A 206 -11.49 -24.40 5.81
CA SER A 206 -10.92 -24.01 4.52
C SER A 206 -9.93 -22.84 4.68
N ALA A 207 -9.06 -22.63 3.69
CA ALA A 207 -8.15 -21.48 3.66
C ALA A 207 -8.89 -20.13 3.71
N GLN A 208 -10.06 -20.04 3.05
CA GLN A 208 -10.90 -18.85 3.09
C GLN A 208 -11.45 -18.57 4.50
N GLN A 209 -11.98 -19.60 5.18
CA GLN A 209 -12.48 -19.43 6.54
C GLN A 209 -11.35 -19.11 7.53
N PHE A 210 -10.17 -19.74 7.35
CA PHE A 210 -8.97 -19.42 8.11
C PHE A 210 -8.59 -17.93 7.99
N ALA A 211 -8.59 -17.39 6.78
CA ALA A 211 -8.31 -15.96 6.53
C ALA A 211 -9.34 -15.06 7.22
N ILE A 212 -10.63 -15.40 7.17
CA ILE A 212 -11.72 -14.66 7.84
C ILE A 212 -11.52 -14.64 9.35
N ASP A 213 -11.25 -15.78 9.95
CA ASP A 213 -11.11 -15.91 11.41
C ASP A 213 -9.82 -15.22 11.90
N LEU A 214 -8.72 -15.35 11.14
CA LEU A 214 -7.47 -14.66 11.43
C LEU A 214 -7.63 -13.14 11.35
N ASN A 215 -8.34 -12.65 10.32
CA ASN A 215 -8.68 -11.24 10.16
C ASN A 215 -9.55 -10.73 11.29
N TYR A 216 -10.56 -11.51 11.72
CA TYR A 216 -11.40 -11.17 12.85
C TYR A 216 -10.58 -10.97 14.13
N LEU A 217 -9.65 -11.90 14.43
CA LEU A 217 -8.75 -11.79 15.57
C LEU A 217 -7.87 -10.55 15.51
N LEU A 218 -7.29 -10.28 14.32
CA LEU A 218 -6.45 -9.10 14.10
C LEU A 218 -7.23 -7.80 14.34
N LEU A 219 -8.43 -7.68 13.78
CA LEU A 219 -9.27 -6.50 13.93
C LEU A 219 -9.73 -6.32 15.38
N LYS A 220 -10.14 -7.40 16.06
CA LYS A 220 -10.55 -7.39 17.46
C LYS A 220 -9.46 -6.84 18.38
N GLU A 221 -8.22 -7.33 18.21
CA GLU A 221 -7.08 -6.86 19.00
C GLU A 221 -6.62 -5.44 18.59
N SER A 222 -6.80 -5.08 17.32
CA SER A 222 -6.48 -3.74 16.84
C SER A 222 -7.46 -2.69 17.37
N ALA A 223 -8.72 -3.04 17.54
CA ALA A 223 -9.75 -2.18 18.08
C ALA A 223 -9.54 -1.83 19.57
N GLN A 224 -8.70 -2.58 20.30
CA GLN A 224 -8.43 -2.31 21.73
C GLN A 224 -7.70 -0.99 21.99
N THR A 225 -7.14 -0.36 20.98
CA THR A 225 -6.51 0.97 21.06
C THR A 225 -7.02 1.85 19.93
N ARG A 226 -7.58 2.97 20.30
CA ARG A 226 -8.02 3.99 19.33
C ARG A 226 -6.84 4.88 18.94
N PHE A 227 -6.83 5.32 17.68
CA PHE A 227 -5.84 6.26 17.17
C PHE A 227 -6.48 7.59 16.81
N ARG A 228 -5.75 8.68 17.10
CA ARG A 228 -6.02 9.99 16.56
C ARG A 228 -5.08 10.24 15.40
N PHE A 229 -5.66 10.76 14.31
CA PHE A 229 -4.91 11.07 13.10
C PHE A 229 -4.82 12.59 12.91
N ARG A 230 -3.67 13.05 12.43
CA ARG A 230 -3.44 14.42 11.99
C ARG A 230 -2.69 14.37 10.68
N MET A 231 -3.00 15.27 9.76
CA MET A 231 -2.32 15.37 8.48
C MET A 231 -1.88 16.79 8.20
N ALA A 232 -0.77 16.93 7.50
CA ALA A 232 -0.32 18.17 6.88
C ALA A 232 0.43 17.83 5.60
N GLY A 233 0.29 18.67 4.58
CA GLY A 233 0.99 18.49 3.32
C GLY A 233 1.32 19.83 2.68
N ALA A 234 2.31 19.81 1.82
CA ALA A 234 2.67 20.93 0.96
C ALA A 234 3.42 20.43 -0.27
N THR A 235 3.41 21.27 -1.29
CA THR A 235 4.15 21.09 -2.52
C THR A 235 4.96 22.35 -2.84
N HIS A 236 6.09 22.21 -3.52
CA HIS A 236 6.99 23.31 -3.89
C HIS A 236 7.66 23.04 -5.24
N PRO A 237 7.75 24.03 -6.13
CA PRO A 237 8.34 23.83 -7.47
C PRO A 237 9.84 23.52 -7.48
N GLY A 238 10.51 23.54 -6.31
CA GLY A 238 11.95 23.45 -6.25
C GLY A 238 12.65 24.79 -6.56
N PRO A 239 13.97 24.88 -6.32
CA PRO A 239 14.69 26.15 -6.49
C PRO A 239 14.96 26.51 -7.95
N ASN A 240 14.92 25.53 -8.87
CA ASN A 240 15.32 25.69 -10.26
C ASN A 240 14.16 25.72 -11.27
N TYR A 241 12.92 25.54 -10.80
CA TYR A 241 11.74 25.44 -11.66
C TYR A 241 10.75 26.57 -11.37
N SER A 242 10.15 27.10 -12.42
CA SER A 242 9.10 28.12 -12.34
C SER A 242 7.69 27.51 -12.25
N ARG A 243 7.56 26.22 -12.54
CA ARG A 243 6.31 25.46 -12.51
C ARG A 243 6.43 24.31 -11.55
N ASN A 244 5.29 23.90 -11.04
CA ASN A 244 5.17 22.76 -10.16
C ASN A 244 4.25 21.72 -10.82
N GLU A 245 4.83 20.61 -11.27
CA GLU A 245 4.09 19.49 -11.85
C GLU A 245 3.60 18.51 -10.78
N ASP A 246 4.05 18.67 -9.54
CA ASP A 246 3.57 17.92 -8.39
C ASP A 246 2.23 18.44 -7.88
N ALA A 247 1.44 17.53 -7.30
CA ALA A 247 0.23 17.85 -6.55
C ALA A 247 0.10 16.97 -5.31
N CYS A 248 -0.48 17.50 -4.23
CA CYS A 248 -0.72 16.72 -3.03
C CYS A 248 -2.10 16.99 -2.39
N TYR A 249 -2.56 16.06 -1.56
CA TYR A 249 -3.72 16.23 -0.69
C TYR A 249 -3.45 15.56 0.67
N PRO A 250 -3.72 16.26 1.79
CA PRO A 250 -4.12 17.65 1.88
C PRO A 250 -3.00 18.61 1.49
N GLU A 251 -3.36 19.76 0.96
CA GLU A 251 -2.46 20.90 0.85
C GLU A 251 -2.75 21.87 2.01
N GLY A 252 -1.70 22.25 2.73
CA GLY A 252 -1.82 23.02 3.99
C GLY A 252 -2.11 22.11 5.20
N THR A 253 -2.63 22.70 6.27
CA THR A 253 -2.93 21.99 7.51
C THR A 253 -4.42 21.73 7.60
N GLN A 254 -4.85 20.49 7.52
CA GLN A 254 -6.21 20.07 7.86
C GLN A 254 -6.30 19.80 9.37
N LEU A 255 -6.47 20.85 10.16
CA LEU A 255 -6.72 20.75 11.60
C LEU A 255 -8.20 20.58 11.95
N GLU A 256 -9.11 20.82 11.00
CA GLU A 256 -10.55 20.97 11.25
C GLU A 256 -11.46 19.95 10.58
N VAL A 257 -10.92 19.03 9.78
CA VAL A 257 -11.71 17.90 9.31
C VAL A 257 -11.84 16.90 10.46
N PRO A 258 -13.06 16.43 10.81
CA PRO A 258 -13.27 15.64 12.02
C PRO A 258 -12.36 14.40 12.12
N ILE A 259 -11.97 13.79 11.00
CA ILE A 259 -10.94 12.75 10.96
C ILE A 259 -10.31 12.75 9.56
N PRO A 260 -9.03 13.18 9.41
CA PRO A 260 -8.33 13.08 8.14
C PRO A 260 -8.09 11.61 7.79
N ARG A 261 -8.56 11.17 6.63
CA ARG A 261 -8.51 9.74 6.24
C ARG A 261 -7.82 9.49 4.91
N ILE A 262 -7.55 10.53 4.13
CA ILE A 262 -6.99 10.43 2.78
C ILE A 262 -5.75 11.31 2.70
N ALA A 263 -4.63 10.75 2.23
CA ALA A 263 -3.45 11.48 1.82
C ALA A 263 -3.02 11.01 0.43
N ILE A 264 -2.62 11.94 -0.44
CA ILE A 264 -2.24 11.66 -1.82
C ILE A 264 -1.05 12.54 -2.18
N VAL A 265 -0.08 11.99 -2.91
CA VAL A 265 0.98 12.72 -3.62
C VAL A 265 1.02 12.17 -5.04
N CYS A 266 1.07 13.07 -6.01
CA CYS A 266 1.19 12.80 -7.43
C CYS A 266 2.30 13.67 -8.00
N ASP A 267 3.24 13.06 -8.71
CA ASP A 267 4.33 13.70 -9.42
C ASP A 267 4.03 13.64 -10.91
N GLY A 268 3.95 14.81 -11.55
CA GLY A 268 3.50 14.95 -12.92
C GLY A 268 4.61 14.65 -13.93
N VAL A 269 4.39 13.71 -14.82
CA VAL A 269 5.33 13.34 -15.88
C VAL A 269 4.78 13.70 -17.27
N GLY A 270 5.64 14.11 -18.20
CA GLY A 270 5.22 14.39 -19.58
C GLY A 270 5.69 15.73 -20.14
N GLY A 271 6.50 16.48 -19.41
CA GLY A 271 7.11 17.74 -19.78
C GLY A 271 6.15 18.92 -20.02
N HIS A 272 6.48 20.08 -19.46
CA HIS A 272 5.74 21.34 -19.55
C HIS A 272 4.39 21.33 -18.81
N GLU A 273 3.33 21.91 -19.40
CA GLU A 273 1.98 22.03 -18.78
C GLU A 273 1.23 20.71 -18.61
N ALA A 274 1.73 19.63 -19.13
CA ALA A 274 1.02 18.36 -19.20
C ALA A 274 1.09 17.59 -17.89
N GLY A 275 2.23 17.59 -17.20
CA GLY A 275 2.41 16.94 -15.90
C GLY A 275 1.55 17.57 -14.82
N GLU A 276 1.57 18.91 -14.70
CA GLU A 276 0.75 19.68 -13.77
C GLU A 276 -0.76 19.36 -13.90
N VAL A 277 -1.26 19.30 -15.15
CA VAL A 277 -2.68 18.98 -15.41
C VAL A 277 -3.00 17.54 -14.97
N ALA A 278 -2.11 16.58 -15.23
CA ALA A 278 -2.33 15.18 -14.88
C ALA A 278 -2.32 14.97 -13.38
N SER A 279 -1.34 15.51 -12.66
CA SER A 279 -1.20 15.35 -11.20
C SER A 279 -2.38 15.97 -10.44
N HIS A 280 -2.79 17.20 -10.79
CA HIS A 280 -3.94 17.87 -10.18
C HIS A 280 -5.26 17.15 -10.49
N ALA A 281 -5.46 16.67 -11.73
CA ALA A 281 -6.65 15.90 -12.11
C ALA A 281 -6.71 14.57 -11.34
N ALA A 282 -5.57 13.89 -11.19
CA ALA A 282 -5.47 12.63 -10.46
C ALA A 282 -5.79 12.83 -8.97
N VAL A 283 -5.16 13.79 -8.29
CA VAL A 283 -5.42 14.10 -6.88
C VAL A 283 -6.90 14.39 -6.66
N ARG A 284 -7.49 15.30 -7.47
CA ARG A 284 -8.88 15.72 -7.28
C ARG A 284 -9.88 14.60 -7.54
N SER A 285 -9.69 13.84 -8.62
CA SER A 285 -10.59 12.74 -8.98
C SER A 285 -10.51 11.61 -7.95
N LEU A 286 -9.29 11.23 -7.54
CA LEU A 286 -9.08 10.17 -6.57
C LEU A 286 -9.65 10.54 -5.20
N GLN A 287 -9.43 11.79 -4.74
CA GLN A 287 -10.01 12.29 -3.50
C GLN A 287 -11.53 12.09 -3.46
N LEU A 288 -12.25 12.48 -4.53
CA LEU A 288 -13.71 12.35 -4.60
C LEU A 288 -14.18 10.89 -4.56
N GLN A 289 -13.49 10.00 -5.28
CA GLN A 289 -13.83 8.57 -5.30
C GLN A 289 -13.58 7.89 -3.96
N LEU A 290 -12.46 8.21 -3.31
CA LEU A 290 -12.13 7.66 -1.99
C LEU A 290 -13.06 8.22 -0.89
N GLN A 291 -13.55 9.45 -1.01
CA GLN A 291 -14.60 9.97 -0.12
C GLN A 291 -15.91 9.18 -0.29
N GLY A 292 -16.28 8.81 -1.52
CA GLY A 292 -17.41 7.92 -1.79
C GLY A 292 -17.24 6.55 -1.12
N LEU A 293 -16.09 5.92 -1.29
CA LEU A 293 -15.77 4.64 -0.66
C LEU A 293 -15.87 4.71 0.88
N LEU A 294 -15.33 5.77 1.48
CA LEU A 294 -15.43 5.98 2.94
C LEU A 294 -16.86 6.18 3.42
N ALA A 295 -17.71 6.83 2.63
CA ALA A 295 -19.12 7.01 2.97
C ALA A 295 -19.88 5.69 2.97
N GLU A 296 -19.59 4.79 2.03
CA GLU A 296 -20.18 3.46 1.94
C GLU A 296 -19.70 2.54 3.07
N SER A 297 -18.40 2.48 3.33
CA SER A 297 -17.82 1.58 4.34
C SER A 297 -18.28 1.88 5.77
N GLY A 298 -18.68 3.11 6.08
CA GLY A 298 -19.18 3.50 7.40
C GLY A 298 -20.57 2.96 7.75
N HIS A 299 -21.33 2.42 6.77
CA HIS A 299 -22.69 1.92 6.93
C HIS A 299 -22.79 0.39 6.96
N GLU A 300 -21.68 -0.32 6.70
CA GLU A 300 -21.69 -1.79 6.71
C GLU A 300 -21.89 -2.35 8.12
N GLU A 301 -22.76 -3.37 8.24
CA GLU A 301 -23.03 -4.04 9.51
C GLU A 301 -21.89 -4.95 9.96
N ASN A 302 -20.96 -5.28 9.09
CA ASN A 302 -19.79 -6.13 9.37
C ASN A 302 -18.54 -5.56 8.69
N ALA A 303 -17.38 -5.92 9.22
CA ALA A 303 -16.11 -5.53 8.62
C ALA A 303 -16.01 -6.03 7.17
N VAL A 304 -15.70 -5.13 6.26
CA VAL A 304 -15.50 -5.44 4.83
C VAL A 304 -14.18 -6.22 4.69
N PRO A 305 -14.17 -7.34 3.95
CA PRO A 305 -12.93 -8.08 3.73
C PRO A 305 -11.85 -7.23 3.06
N PRO A 306 -10.57 -7.34 3.48
CA PRO A 306 -9.48 -6.54 2.92
C PRO A 306 -9.36 -6.63 1.39
N ALA A 307 -9.58 -7.82 0.82
CA ALA A 307 -9.55 -8.02 -0.63
C ALA A 307 -10.59 -7.16 -1.38
N VAL A 308 -11.76 -6.93 -0.79
CA VAL A 308 -12.81 -6.09 -1.39
C VAL A 308 -12.37 -4.63 -1.38
N ILE A 309 -11.81 -4.15 -0.27
CA ILE A 309 -11.31 -2.77 -0.16
C ILE A 309 -10.15 -2.54 -1.14
N ILE A 310 -9.23 -3.50 -1.25
CA ILE A 310 -8.13 -3.45 -2.22
C ILE A 310 -8.68 -3.32 -3.64
N GLN A 311 -9.63 -4.16 -4.03
CA GLN A 311 -10.26 -4.11 -5.36
C GLN A 311 -10.97 -2.76 -5.61
N GLN A 312 -11.64 -2.18 -4.62
CA GLN A 312 -12.28 -0.87 -4.74
C GLN A 312 -11.24 0.26 -4.93
N ILE A 313 -10.14 0.23 -4.20
CA ILE A 313 -9.03 1.20 -4.36
C ILE A 313 -8.40 1.05 -5.75
N GLU A 314 -8.11 -0.17 -6.18
CA GLU A 314 -7.59 -0.42 -7.53
C GLU A 314 -8.54 0.06 -8.63
N ALA A 315 -9.86 -0.17 -8.47
CA ALA A 315 -10.87 0.30 -9.40
C ALA A 315 -10.89 1.84 -9.46
N ALA A 316 -10.82 2.52 -8.32
CA ALA A 316 -10.73 3.97 -8.25
C ALA A 316 -9.49 4.51 -8.99
N ILE A 317 -8.32 3.89 -8.79
CA ILE A 317 -7.08 4.27 -9.49
C ILE A 317 -7.22 4.06 -11.01
N ARG A 318 -7.82 2.94 -11.45
CA ARG A 318 -8.04 2.66 -12.88
C ARG A 318 -9.02 3.67 -13.52
N VAL A 319 -10.05 4.11 -12.81
CA VAL A 319 -10.95 5.17 -13.30
C VAL A 319 -10.21 6.49 -13.48
N VAL A 320 -9.33 6.85 -12.55
CA VAL A 320 -8.49 8.05 -12.68
C VAL A 320 -7.53 7.92 -13.86
N ASN A 321 -6.92 6.75 -14.03
CA ASN A 321 -6.08 6.47 -15.20
C ASN A 321 -6.84 6.68 -16.51
N ASP A 322 -8.05 6.14 -16.62
CA ASP A 322 -8.84 6.26 -17.84
C ASP A 322 -9.29 7.69 -18.10
N LEU A 323 -9.54 8.48 -17.05
CA LEU A 323 -9.82 9.91 -17.16
C LEU A 323 -8.65 10.67 -17.82
N VAL A 324 -7.42 10.50 -17.29
CA VAL A 324 -6.22 11.14 -17.81
C VAL A 324 -5.87 10.62 -19.22
N ASN A 325 -6.04 9.30 -19.42
CA ASN A 325 -5.81 8.67 -20.72
C ASN A 325 -6.76 9.19 -21.81
N ALA A 326 -8.07 9.31 -21.50
CA ALA A 326 -9.06 9.87 -22.41
C ALA A 326 -8.77 11.34 -22.76
N GLN A 327 -8.27 12.13 -21.83
CA GLN A 327 -7.86 13.50 -22.07
C GLN A 327 -6.64 13.59 -23.01
N ASN A 328 -5.68 12.68 -22.88
CA ASN A 328 -4.58 12.54 -23.83
C ASN A 328 -5.09 12.24 -25.26
N ASP A 329 -6.01 11.28 -25.38
CA ASP A 329 -6.56 10.88 -26.68
C ASP A 329 -7.35 12.02 -27.34
N GLN A 330 -8.16 12.77 -26.56
CA GLN A 330 -8.90 13.94 -27.05
C GLN A 330 -7.97 15.05 -27.56
N GLN A 331 -6.79 15.19 -26.97
CA GLN A 331 -5.77 16.16 -27.35
C GLN A 331 -4.81 15.65 -28.44
N GLY A 332 -5.01 14.41 -28.92
CA GLY A 332 -4.17 13.80 -29.96
C GLY A 332 -2.73 13.53 -29.50
N ARG A 333 -2.49 13.40 -28.19
CA ARG A 333 -1.16 13.14 -27.63
C ARG A 333 -0.79 11.67 -27.78
N SER A 334 0.42 11.40 -28.25
CA SER A 334 0.94 10.04 -28.43
C SER A 334 2.32 9.87 -27.77
N ASP A 335 2.65 8.64 -27.41
CA ASP A 335 3.95 8.22 -26.87
C ASP A 335 4.45 9.15 -25.75
N ARG A 336 5.63 9.74 -25.92
CA ARG A 336 6.28 10.63 -24.93
C ARG A 336 5.58 11.99 -24.74
N GLN A 337 4.58 12.32 -25.56
CA GLN A 337 3.80 13.55 -25.41
C GLN A 337 2.57 13.36 -24.52
N ARG A 338 2.27 12.11 -24.14
CA ARG A 338 1.16 11.82 -23.20
C ARG A 338 1.51 12.40 -21.84
N MET A 339 0.56 13.14 -21.28
CA MET A 339 0.63 13.53 -19.89
C MET A 339 0.37 12.32 -19.00
N GLY A 340 1.06 12.26 -17.90
CA GLY A 340 0.89 11.23 -16.90
C GLY A 340 1.28 11.73 -15.52
N THR A 341 1.10 10.91 -14.52
CA THR A 341 1.54 11.21 -13.17
C THR A 341 1.82 9.92 -12.41
N THR A 342 2.74 9.98 -11.46
CA THR A 342 2.86 8.96 -10.42
C THR A 342 1.69 9.06 -9.45
N LEU A 343 1.59 8.14 -8.56
CA LEU A 343 0.67 8.14 -7.42
C LEU A 343 1.30 7.46 -6.23
N VAL A 344 1.26 8.10 -5.07
CA VAL A 344 1.32 7.43 -3.78
C VAL A 344 0.21 7.96 -2.89
N MET A 345 -0.52 7.06 -2.23
CA MET A 345 -1.64 7.46 -1.39
C MET A 345 -1.77 6.60 -0.14
N THR A 346 -2.44 7.16 0.87
CA THR A 346 -2.98 6.42 2.01
C THR A 346 -4.47 6.64 2.16
N LEU A 347 -5.16 5.56 2.55
CA LEU A 347 -6.57 5.58 2.92
C LEU A 347 -6.74 4.91 4.29
N ILE A 348 -7.31 5.63 5.26
CA ILE A 348 -7.69 5.08 6.55
C ILE A 348 -9.16 4.69 6.49
N VAL A 349 -9.43 3.38 6.47
CA VAL A 349 -10.78 2.83 6.37
C VAL A 349 -11.28 2.47 7.76
N PRO A 350 -12.39 3.10 8.24
CA PRO A 350 -13.02 2.70 9.47
C PRO A 350 -13.78 1.40 9.26
N GLN A 351 -13.59 0.44 10.15
CA GLN A 351 -14.33 -0.82 10.17
C GLN A 351 -15.15 -0.94 11.44
N ARG A 352 -16.32 -1.57 11.33
CA ARG A 352 -17.14 -1.97 12.49
C ARG A 352 -17.05 -3.48 12.65
N LEU A 353 -16.72 -3.92 13.84
CA LEU A 353 -16.57 -5.33 14.16
C LEU A 353 -17.62 -5.73 15.21
N ARG A 354 -18.44 -6.71 14.88
CA ARG A 354 -19.43 -7.26 15.83
C ARG A 354 -18.73 -8.22 16.79
N THR A 355 -18.93 -7.99 18.09
CA THR A 355 -18.47 -8.88 19.17
C THR A 355 -19.63 -9.25 20.07
N PRO A 356 -19.51 -10.26 20.93
CA PRO A 356 -20.55 -10.59 21.92
C PRO A 356 -20.89 -9.44 22.87
N GLU A 357 -19.92 -8.55 23.12
CA GLU A 357 -20.05 -7.42 24.04
C GLU A 357 -20.64 -6.16 23.37
N GLY A 358 -20.73 -6.14 22.04
CA GLY A 358 -21.19 -4.99 21.26
C GLY A 358 -20.34 -4.74 20.02
N TRP A 359 -20.43 -3.52 19.49
CA TRP A 359 -19.67 -3.11 18.32
C TRP A 359 -18.35 -2.47 18.71
N LEU A 360 -17.27 -2.83 18.03
CA LEU A 360 -15.97 -2.20 18.10
C LEU A 360 -15.67 -1.43 16.81
N GLN A 361 -14.99 -0.31 16.93
CA GLN A 361 -14.45 0.43 15.79
C GLN A 361 -12.94 0.22 15.70
N VAL A 362 -12.46 -0.01 14.50
CA VAL A 362 -11.02 -0.17 14.18
C VAL A 362 -10.71 0.56 12.89
N ASP A 363 -9.53 1.16 12.81
CA ASP A 363 -9.05 1.84 11.62
C ASP A 363 -7.97 0.99 10.95
N GLU A 364 -8.14 0.72 9.66
CA GLU A 364 -7.17 0.05 8.80
C GLU A 364 -6.49 1.07 7.90
N LEU A 365 -5.20 0.93 7.68
CA LEU A 365 -4.44 1.74 6.75
C LEU A 365 -4.22 0.97 5.44
N TYR A 366 -4.61 1.54 4.33
CA TYR A 366 -4.25 1.08 2.99
C TYR A 366 -3.26 2.06 2.37
N VAL A 367 -2.18 1.54 1.81
CA VAL A 367 -1.19 2.29 1.04
C VAL A 367 -1.27 1.80 -0.39
N ALA A 368 -1.41 2.71 -1.34
CA ALA A 368 -1.40 2.38 -2.76
C ALA A 368 -0.40 3.25 -3.51
N HIS A 369 0.21 2.71 -4.57
CA HIS A 369 1.10 3.47 -5.43
C HIS A 369 1.09 2.97 -6.88
N VAL A 370 1.50 3.87 -7.76
CA VAL A 370 1.86 3.68 -9.17
C VAL A 370 3.02 4.62 -9.48
N GLY A 371 4.16 4.09 -9.89
CA GLY A 371 5.38 4.87 -10.15
C GLY A 371 6.38 4.78 -9.00
N ASP A 372 7.16 5.83 -8.78
CA ASP A 372 8.30 5.90 -7.86
C ASP A 372 8.14 6.95 -6.75
N SER A 373 7.00 7.61 -6.66
CA SER A 373 6.62 8.33 -5.45
C SER A 373 6.43 7.36 -4.29
N ARG A 374 6.94 7.71 -3.10
CA ARG A 374 7.14 6.75 -2.01
C ARG A 374 6.33 7.04 -0.77
N ALA A 375 5.98 5.97 -0.06
CA ALA A 375 5.43 6.00 1.30
C ALA A 375 6.42 5.38 2.29
N TYR A 376 6.58 6.01 3.46
CA TYR A 376 7.43 5.53 4.55
C TYR A 376 6.62 5.43 5.85
N TRP A 377 6.83 4.37 6.63
CA TRP A 377 6.44 4.30 8.03
C TRP A 377 7.61 4.65 8.92
N ILE A 378 7.45 5.68 9.73
CA ILE A 378 8.52 6.26 10.56
C ILE A 378 8.09 6.26 12.02
N THR A 379 8.94 5.66 12.86
CA THR A 379 8.83 5.68 14.33
C THR A 379 10.13 6.23 14.92
N PRO A 380 10.23 6.44 16.25
CA PRO A 380 11.51 6.80 16.85
C PRO A 380 12.64 5.78 16.64
N ASP A 381 12.31 4.53 16.34
CA ASP A 381 13.27 3.42 16.28
C ASP A 381 13.66 3.01 14.85
N TYR A 382 12.80 3.29 13.85
CA TYR A 382 13.02 2.87 12.46
C TYR A 382 12.24 3.70 11.44
N CYS A 383 12.74 3.67 10.21
CA CYS A 383 12.12 4.21 9.02
C CYS A 383 12.04 3.11 7.95
N HIS A 384 10.85 2.72 7.54
CA HIS A 384 10.64 1.68 6.55
C HIS A 384 9.90 2.23 5.33
N GLN A 385 10.49 2.10 4.15
CA GLN A 385 9.79 2.34 2.89
C GLN A 385 8.71 1.26 2.72
N LEU A 386 7.48 1.69 2.54
CA LEU A 386 6.30 0.79 2.37
C LEU A 386 6.03 0.45 0.90
N THR A 387 6.43 1.31 -0.02
CA THR A 387 6.25 1.18 -1.46
C THR A 387 7.48 0.58 -2.12
N ILE A 388 7.33 0.07 -3.34
CA ILE A 388 8.42 -0.44 -4.18
C ILE A 388 8.28 0.24 -5.53
N ASP A 389 9.32 0.93 -5.96
CA ASP A 389 9.27 1.76 -7.15
C ASP A 389 8.98 0.94 -8.41
N ASP A 390 8.11 1.47 -9.27
CA ASP A 390 7.81 0.92 -10.60
C ASP A 390 8.86 1.41 -11.62
N ASP A 391 10.11 1.04 -11.42
CA ASP A 391 11.25 1.41 -12.24
C ASP A 391 11.77 0.24 -13.10
N ILE A 392 12.68 0.54 -14.01
CA ILE A 392 13.32 -0.47 -14.85
C ILE A 392 14.13 -1.45 -14.01
N ALA A 393 14.84 -0.99 -12.99
CA ALA A 393 15.66 -1.86 -12.15
C ALA A 393 14.82 -2.90 -11.41
N GLY A 394 13.70 -2.49 -10.82
CA GLY A 394 12.74 -3.37 -10.14
C GLY A 394 12.09 -4.36 -11.11
N ARG A 395 11.69 -3.90 -12.30
CA ARG A 395 11.11 -4.75 -13.33
C ARG A 395 12.08 -5.83 -13.81
N GLU A 396 13.33 -5.47 -14.11
CA GLU A 396 14.35 -6.41 -14.58
C GLU A 396 14.74 -7.41 -13.46
N ALA A 397 14.78 -6.95 -12.21
CA ALA A 397 14.99 -7.82 -11.06
C ALA A 397 13.83 -8.81 -10.91
N HIS A 398 12.58 -8.34 -10.89
CA HIS A 398 11.39 -9.20 -10.78
C HIS A 398 11.28 -10.22 -11.93
N ALA A 399 11.70 -9.81 -13.13
CA ALA A 399 11.74 -10.71 -14.28
C ALA A 399 12.89 -11.74 -14.25
N GLY A 400 13.70 -11.78 -13.17
CA GLY A 400 14.81 -12.71 -13.02
C GLY A 400 15.99 -12.46 -13.96
N ARG A 401 16.20 -11.21 -14.42
CA ARG A 401 17.23 -10.92 -15.43
C ARG A 401 18.49 -10.31 -14.85
N ALA A 402 18.38 -9.60 -13.71
CA ALA A 402 19.52 -8.95 -13.08
C ALA A 402 19.29 -8.72 -11.59
N PHE A 403 20.36 -8.49 -10.83
CA PHE A 403 20.26 -8.04 -9.45
C PHE A 403 19.85 -6.57 -9.41
N TYR A 404 18.92 -6.22 -8.53
CA TYR A 404 18.42 -4.85 -8.39
C TYR A 404 19.58 -3.88 -8.13
N THR A 405 20.46 -4.21 -7.18
CA THR A 405 21.63 -3.38 -6.83
C THR A 405 22.58 -3.18 -7.99
N ALA A 406 22.79 -4.19 -8.86
CA ALA A 406 23.65 -4.08 -10.04
C ALA A 406 23.08 -3.16 -11.11
N LEU A 407 21.78 -2.93 -11.12
CA LEU A 407 21.10 -2.07 -12.09
C LEU A 407 20.98 -0.63 -11.60
N ARG A 408 20.79 -0.43 -10.29
CA ARG A 408 20.43 0.86 -9.68
C ARG A 408 21.28 2.06 -10.14
N ASP A 409 22.56 1.84 -10.36
CA ASP A 409 23.51 2.90 -10.75
C ASP A 409 23.55 3.15 -12.27
N ARG A 410 22.71 2.45 -13.07
CA ARG A 410 22.61 2.71 -14.52
C ARG A 410 21.74 3.91 -14.80
N PRO A 411 22.06 4.74 -15.82
CA PRO A 411 21.29 5.94 -16.13
C PRO A 411 19.80 5.70 -16.41
N GLU A 412 19.48 4.52 -16.96
CA GLU A 412 18.10 4.14 -17.29
C GLU A 412 17.35 3.44 -16.15
N ALA A 413 18.01 3.12 -15.05
CA ALA A 413 17.46 2.28 -13.98
C ALA A 413 16.20 2.86 -13.33
N GLY A 414 16.20 4.16 -13.05
CA GLY A 414 15.08 4.88 -12.44
C GLY A 414 13.97 5.28 -13.41
N ALA A 415 14.05 4.90 -14.70
CA ALA A 415 12.97 5.26 -15.62
C ALA A 415 11.70 4.47 -15.28
N LEU A 416 10.58 5.19 -15.19
CA LEU A 416 9.28 4.64 -14.85
C LEU A 416 8.81 3.55 -15.82
N THR A 417 8.31 2.47 -15.31
CA THR A 417 7.69 1.39 -16.08
C THR A 417 6.19 1.54 -16.22
N GLN A 418 5.56 2.26 -15.30
CA GLN A 418 4.15 2.66 -15.37
C GLN A 418 3.91 4.02 -14.71
N ALA A 419 2.90 4.74 -15.21
CA ALA A 419 2.38 5.97 -14.65
C ALA A 419 0.92 6.13 -15.06
N ILE A 420 0.12 6.78 -14.24
CA ILE A 420 -1.30 7.07 -14.50
C ILE A 420 -1.42 7.93 -15.77
N GLY A 421 -2.36 7.60 -16.66
CA GLY A 421 -2.67 8.35 -17.90
C GLY A 421 -1.80 7.98 -19.10
N THR A 422 -0.70 7.24 -18.91
CA THR A 422 0.22 6.91 -20.02
C THR A 422 -0.26 5.71 -20.85
N ARG A 423 -1.02 4.80 -20.25
CA ARG A 423 -1.53 3.56 -20.87
C ARG A 423 -2.98 3.29 -20.46
N SER A 424 -3.66 2.41 -21.19
CA SER A 424 -4.99 1.95 -20.79
C SER A 424 -4.96 1.17 -19.48
N SER A 425 -6.08 1.20 -18.73
CA SER A 425 -6.23 0.55 -17.42
C SER A 425 -5.95 -0.96 -17.42
N ASN A 426 -6.09 -1.64 -18.56
CA ASN A 426 -5.73 -3.06 -18.70
C ASN A 426 -4.23 -3.34 -18.54
N HIS A 427 -3.38 -2.34 -18.68
CA HIS A 427 -1.93 -2.44 -18.55
C HIS A 427 -1.40 -1.74 -17.28
N LEU A 428 -2.31 -1.16 -16.49
CA LEU A 428 -1.96 -0.54 -15.22
C LEU A 428 -2.13 -1.57 -14.08
N VAL A 429 -1.09 -1.73 -13.29
CA VAL A 429 -1.08 -2.61 -12.12
C VAL A 429 -0.84 -1.76 -10.88
N PRO A 430 -1.91 -1.21 -10.26
CA PRO A 430 -1.74 -0.51 -8.99
C PRO A 430 -1.29 -1.48 -7.90
N HIS A 431 -0.34 -1.06 -7.08
CA HIS A 431 0.06 -1.81 -5.90
C HIS A 431 -0.70 -1.29 -4.70
N VAL A 432 -1.46 -2.16 -4.03
CA VAL A 432 -2.26 -1.81 -2.84
C VAL A 432 -1.93 -2.77 -1.72
N GLN A 433 -1.53 -2.25 -0.56
CA GLN A 433 -1.18 -3.03 0.62
C GLN A 433 -1.94 -2.53 1.85
N ARG A 434 -2.32 -3.46 2.72
CA ARG A 434 -2.99 -3.20 3.98
C ARG A 434 -2.01 -3.19 5.15
N PHE A 435 -2.15 -2.22 6.04
CA PHE A 435 -1.38 -2.11 7.27
C PHE A 435 -2.30 -1.90 8.48
N ILE A 436 -1.82 -2.29 9.65
CA ILE A 436 -2.51 -2.07 10.94
C ILE A 436 -1.63 -1.19 11.82
N PHE A 437 -2.24 -0.14 12.39
CA PHE A 437 -1.54 0.70 13.35
C PHE A 437 -1.25 -0.08 14.63
N ALA A 438 -0.01 -0.51 14.82
CA ALA A 438 0.40 -1.25 16.01
C ALA A 438 0.98 -0.34 17.10
N GLU A 439 1.44 0.85 16.74
CA GLU A 439 2.17 1.78 17.60
C GLU A 439 2.05 3.22 17.10
N GLN A 440 2.54 4.17 17.90
CA GLN A 440 2.66 5.56 17.47
C GLN A 440 3.70 5.69 16.36
N GLY A 441 3.34 6.42 15.31
CA GLY A 441 4.26 6.67 14.20
C GLY A 441 3.71 7.71 13.23
N MET A 442 4.40 7.81 12.11
CA MET A 442 4.09 8.74 11.05
C MET A 442 4.22 8.05 9.69
N VAL A 443 3.23 8.21 8.83
CA VAL A 443 3.40 7.94 7.41
C VAL A 443 3.87 9.22 6.74
N LEU A 444 4.95 9.13 5.97
CA LEU A 444 5.42 10.17 5.09
C LEU A 444 5.18 9.72 3.66
N LEU A 445 4.45 10.52 2.89
CA LEU A 445 4.31 10.38 1.44
C LEU A 445 5.14 11.48 0.78
N CYS A 446 5.85 11.15 -0.29
CA CYS A 446 6.64 12.15 -1.03
C CYS A 446 6.84 11.76 -2.49
N SER A 447 7.09 12.78 -3.34
CA SER A 447 7.66 12.63 -4.68
C SER A 447 9.17 12.34 -4.61
N ASP A 448 9.77 12.00 -5.75
CA ASP A 448 11.19 11.68 -5.88
C ASP A 448 12.10 12.88 -5.55
N GLY A 449 11.64 14.12 -5.77
CA GLY A 449 12.35 15.33 -5.37
C GLY A 449 12.80 15.34 -3.90
N LEU A 450 12.08 14.65 -2.99
CA LEU A 450 12.54 14.40 -1.63
C LEU A 450 13.23 13.05 -1.48
N SER A 451 12.67 11.95 -2.00
CA SER A 451 13.16 10.60 -1.68
C SER A 451 14.46 10.23 -2.38
N ASP A 452 14.84 10.93 -3.42
CA ASP A 452 16.09 10.74 -4.14
C ASP A 452 17.32 10.84 -3.23
N ASN A 453 18.36 10.12 -3.63
CA ASN A 453 19.62 10.04 -2.88
C ASN A 453 19.43 9.57 -1.42
N HIS A 454 18.39 8.78 -1.12
CA HIS A 454 18.07 8.26 0.22
C HIS A 454 17.94 9.37 1.28
N ARG A 455 17.35 10.52 0.93
CA ARG A 455 17.24 11.67 1.85
C ARG A 455 16.34 11.37 3.03
N VAL A 456 15.22 10.66 2.80
CA VAL A 456 14.31 10.28 3.89
C VAL A 456 15.04 9.36 4.87
N GLU A 457 15.69 8.29 4.38
CA GLU A 457 16.39 7.30 5.20
C GLU A 457 17.59 7.89 5.96
N SER A 458 18.20 8.93 5.41
CA SER A 458 19.35 9.59 6.06
C SER A 458 18.94 10.66 7.09
N ALA A 459 17.75 11.24 6.99
CA ALA A 459 17.34 12.41 7.77
C ALA A 459 16.20 12.18 8.75
N TRP A 460 15.40 11.10 8.64
CA TRP A 460 14.18 10.87 9.42
C TRP A 460 14.37 11.00 10.94
N ALA A 461 15.50 10.51 11.46
CA ALA A 461 15.78 10.54 12.88
C ALA A 461 15.87 11.97 13.47
N ASN A 462 16.18 12.96 12.64
CA ASN A 462 16.27 14.36 13.04
C ASN A 462 14.89 14.97 13.31
N TYR A 463 13.86 14.48 12.66
CA TYR A 463 12.51 15.07 12.69
C TYR A 463 11.55 14.31 13.58
N ILE A 464 11.57 12.97 13.56
CA ILE A 464 10.56 12.13 14.22
C ILE A 464 10.45 12.41 15.72
N GLY A 465 11.57 12.58 16.41
CA GLY A 465 11.59 12.87 17.85
C GLY A 465 10.95 14.21 18.19
N LEU A 466 11.11 15.21 17.34
CA LEU A 466 10.54 16.55 17.52
C LEU A 466 9.02 16.54 17.30
N ILE A 467 8.56 15.80 16.28
CA ILE A 467 7.13 15.66 15.97
C ILE A 467 6.42 14.82 17.03
N THR A 468 7.01 13.69 17.43
CA THR A 468 6.41 12.77 18.40
C THR A 468 6.23 13.42 19.78
N LYS A 469 7.16 14.30 20.17
CA LYS A 469 7.11 15.09 21.40
C LYS A 469 6.32 16.39 21.25
N GLU A 470 5.73 16.65 20.08
CA GLU A 470 4.96 17.87 19.76
C GLU A 470 5.77 19.16 19.96
N ILE A 471 7.10 19.11 19.81
CA ILE A 471 8.00 20.27 19.87
C ILE A 471 7.81 21.15 18.63
N ILE A 472 7.59 20.53 17.46
CA ILE A 472 7.25 21.19 16.21
C ILE A 472 5.87 20.73 15.71
N SER A 473 5.17 21.61 15.01
CA SER A 473 3.90 21.25 14.36
C SER A 473 4.14 20.35 13.13
N LEU A 474 3.10 19.61 12.71
CA LEU A 474 3.19 18.82 11.45
C LEU A 474 3.49 19.73 10.25
N LYS A 475 2.89 20.92 10.21
CA LYS A 475 3.18 21.90 9.15
C LYS A 475 4.66 22.26 9.13
N SER A 476 5.22 22.65 10.29
CA SER A 476 6.64 23.00 10.39
C SER A 476 7.55 21.82 10.00
N ALA A 477 7.13 20.58 10.25
CA ALA A 477 7.85 19.40 9.83
C ALA A 477 7.79 19.21 8.32
N VAL A 478 6.63 19.41 7.68
CA VAL A 478 6.48 19.38 6.22
C VAL A 478 7.37 20.44 5.58
N ASP A 479 7.32 21.69 6.08
CA ASP A 479 8.13 22.79 5.57
C ASP A 479 9.63 22.46 5.68
N ALA A 480 10.05 21.82 6.80
CA ALA A 480 11.45 21.41 7.00
C ALA A 480 11.90 20.27 6.06
N TRP A 481 11.02 19.33 5.70
CA TRP A 481 11.30 18.30 4.71
C TRP A 481 11.46 18.89 3.31
N ILE A 482 10.59 19.83 2.92
CA ILE A 482 10.70 20.56 1.64
C ILE A 482 12.00 21.35 1.59
N GLU A 483 12.33 22.07 2.67
CA GLU A 483 13.58 22.82 2.74
C GLU A 483 14.82 21.91 2.61
N LEU A 484 14.80 20.74 3.27
CA LEU A 484 15.86 19.74 3.14
C LEU A 484 16.01 19.28 1.68
N ALA A 485 14.90 18.98 1.00
CA ALA A 485 14.90 18.55 -0.39
C ALA A 485 15.46 19.66 -1.30
N ASN A 486 14.99 20.90 -1.14
CA ASN A 486 15.47 22.05 -1.93
C ASN A 486 16.97 22.32 -1.74
N GLN A 487 17.49 22.14 -0.51
CA GLN A 487 18.91 22.37 -0.21
C GLN A 487 19.83 21.22 -0.66
N LYS A 488 19.34 19.97 -0.64
CA LYS A 488 20.19 18.78 -0.81
C LYS A 488 20.01 18.09 -2.17
N ASN A 489 18.80 18.06 -2.68
CA ASN A 489 18.48 17.56 -4.01
C ASN A 489 18.38 18.73 -5.01
N GLY A 490 17.39 19.58 -4.88
CA GLY A 490 17.23 20.83 -5.63
C GLY A 490 17.07 20.68 -7.14
N HIS A 491 16.84 19.46 -7.60
CA HIS A 491 16.79 19.13 -9.03
C HIS A 491 15.37 18.86 -9.53
N ASP A 492 14.36 18.89 -8.63
CA ASP A 492 12.97 18.63 -9.00
C ASP A 492 11.94 19.38 -8.16
N ASN A 493 10.67 19.26 -8.54
CA ASN A 493 9.52 19.61 -7.73
C ASN A 493 9.49 18.72 -6.46
N VAL A 494 8.87 19.15 -5.40
CA VAL A 494 8.85 18.43 -4.13
C VAL A 494 7.46 18.48 -3.53
N SER A 495 6.88 17.32 -3.29
CA SER A 495 5.63 17.17 -2.55
C SER A 495 5.82 16.28 -1.33
N VAL A 496 5.26 16.71 -0.20
CA VAL A 496 5.33 15.98 1.07
C VAL A 496 3.98 16.01 1.77
N VAL A 497 3.49 14.85 2.19
CA VAL A 497 2.35 14.73 3.10
C VAL A 497 2.75 13.89 4.30
N LEU A 498 2.49 14.39 5.50
CA LEU A 498 2.68 13.69 6.77
C LEU A 498 1.33 13.31 7.36
N LEU A 499 1.17 12.02 7.70
CA LEU A 499 0.06 11.46 8.46
C LEU A 499 0.61 10.97 9.79
N GLN A 500 0.28 11.65 10.89
CA GLN A 500 0.61 11.22 12.25
C GLN A 500 -0.49 10.32 12.79
N ALA A 501 -0.12 9.13 13.31
CA ALA A 501 -0.97 8.23 14.07
C ALA A 501 -0.51 8.21 15.54
N LYS A 502 -1.39 8.67 16.45
CA LYS A 502 -1.10 8.72 17.90
C LYS A 502 -2.15 7.92 18.65
N PRO A 503 -1.75 6.93 19.50
CA PRO A 503 -2.70 6.22 20.35
C PRO A 503 -3.42 7.18 21.29
N PHE A 504 -4.72 6.96 21.47
CA PHE A 504 -5.51 7.77 22.39
C PHE A 504 -6.68 6.92 22.94
N GLY A 505 -6.68 6.63 24.21
CA GLY A 505 -7.77 5.91 24.89
C GLY A 505 -7.87 4.41 24.52
N GLU A 506 -8.69 3.72 25.30
CA GLU A 506 -9.01 2.31 25.12
C GLU A 506 -10.29 2.13 24.29
N ALA A 507 -10.58 0.88 23.92
CA ALA A 507 -11.79 0.51 23.19
C ALA A 507 -13.05 1.02 23.90
N ALA A 508 -13.95 1.63 23.13
CA ALA A 508 -15.30 1.92 23.56
C ALA A 508 -16.24 0.96 22.82
N TYR A 509 -16.98 0.14 23.56
CA TYR A 509 -18.03 -0.69 22.99
C TYR A 509 -19.28 0.15 22.77
N GLU A 510 -19.76 0.19 21.54
CA GLU A 510 -21.10 0.71 21.23
C GLU A 510 -22.10 -0.43 21.54
N PRO A 511 -23.10 -0.20 22.41
CA PRO A 511 -24.10 -1.22 22.67
C PRO A 511 -24.82 -1.60 21.37
N PRO A 512 -25.30 -2.86 21.24
CA PRO A 512 -26.16 -3.23 20.13
C PRO A 512 -27.35 -2.27 20.12
N VAL A 513 -27.63 -1.67 18.97
CA VAL A 513 -28.86 -0.90 18.80
C VAL A 513 -29.99 -1.92 18.87
N ASP A 514 -30.74 -1.92 19.95
CA ASP A 514 -31.95 -2.72 20.08
C ASP A 514 -32.93 -2.21 19.01
N THR A 515 -33.08 -2.95 17.93
CA THR A 515 -34.05 -2.66 16.84
C THR A 515 -35.52 -2.77 17.32
N ALA A 516 -35.71 -2.95 18.62
CA ALA A 516 -37.01 -3.05 19.29
C ALA A 516 -37.47 -1.73 19.95
N THR A 517 -36.80 -0.61 19.76
CA THR A 517 -37.39 0.68 20.15
C THR A 517 -38.41 1.03 19.07
N PRO A 518 -39.72 1.09 19.40
CA PRO A 518 -40.71 1.56 18.44
C PRO A 518 -40.29 2.95 17.96
N GLU A 519 -40.29 3.17 16.64
CA GLU A 519 -40.19 4.50 16.06
C GLU A 519 -41.03 5.45 16.92
N ALA A 520 -40.37 6.40 17.58
CA ALA A 520 -41.08 7.46 18.26
C ALA A 520 -41.95 8.14 17.19
N THR A 521 -43.25 7.97 17.28
CA THR A 521 -44.20 8.71 16.46
C THR A 521 -43.85 10.18 16.60
N PRO A 522 -43.63 10.89 15.47
CA PRO A 522 -43.32 12.32 15.55
C PRO A 522 -44.41 13.00 16.37
N PRO A 523 -44.08 13.95 17.25
CA PRO A 523 -45.08 14.68 18.02
C PRO A 523 -46.07 15.36 17.07
N PRO A 524 -47.36 15.47 17.46
CA PRO A 524 -48.33 16.14 16.63
C PRO A 524 -47.87 17.57 16.31
N PRO A 525 -48.25 18.14 15.16
CA PRO A 525 -47.74 19.43 14.66
C PRO A 525 -47.87 20.62 15.64
N ASP A 526 -48.79 20.50 16.60
CA ASP A 526 -49.08 21.57 17.59
C ASP A 526 -48.04 21.61 18.76
N GLU A 527 -47.12 20.62 18.88
CA GLU A 527 -46.07 20.58 19.88
C GLU A 527 -44.69 21.04 19.38
N LEU A 528 -44.62 21.46 18.12
CA LEU A 528 -43.39 22.02 17.58
C LEU A 528 -43.06 23.37 18.21
N THR A 529 -41.83 23.57 18.66
CA THR A 529 -41.35 24.86 19.15
C THR A 529 -41.38 25.92 18.05
N ASP A 530 -41.50 27.20 18.39
CA ASP A 530 -41.52 28.28 17.42
C ASP A 530 -40.27 28.28 16.50
N ALA A 531 -39.11 27.87 17.03
CA ALA A 531 -37.89 27.66 16.23
C ALA A 531 -38.04 26.53 15.19
N SER A 532 -38.73 25.42 15.53
CA SER A 532 -38.99 24.33 14.60
C SER A 532 -40.04 24.69 13.54
N LYS A 533 -41.01 25.55 13.91
CA LYS A 533 -42.01 26.11 13.00
C LYS A 533 -41.37 27.08 12.00
N ALA A 534 -40.46 27.93 12.44
CA ALA A 534 -39.71 28.86 11.58
C ALA A 534 -38.84 28.12 10.55
N LEU A 535 -38.23 26.98 10.95
CA LEU A 535 -37.45 26.13 10.05
C LEU A 535 -38.29 25.38 9.02
N LEU A 536 -39.52 25.00 9.36
CA LEU A 536 -40.44 24.24 8.48
C LEU A 536 -41.28 25.12 7.55
N TYR A 537 -41.67 26.31 7.98
CA TYR A 537 -42.64 27.17 7.28
C TYR A 537 -42.04 28.51 6.80
N GLY A 538 -40.80 28.82 7.10
CA GLY A 538 -40.16 30.11 6.79
C GLY A 538 -40.72 31.25 7.64
N GLU A 539 -39.91 32.21 8.04
CA GLU A 539 -40.40 33.46 8.66
C GLU A 539 -41.13 34.28 7.61
N GLU A 540 -42.41 34.61 7.84
CA GLU A 540 -43.11 35.69 7.12
C GLU A 540 -42.46 37.01 7.51
N GLU A 541 -41.64 37.60 6.63
CA GLU A 541 -41.12 38.93 6.79
C GLU A 541 -42.27 39.98 6.80
N GLU A 542 -42.48 40.62 7.93
CA GLU A 542 -43.25 41.88 8.01
C GLU A 542 -42.57 42.94 7.13
N SER A 543 -43.24 43.31 6.05
CA SER A 543 -42.81 44.32 5.09
C SER A 543 -42.84 45.72 5.74
N VAL A 544 -41.67 46.29 5.93
CA VAL A 544 -41.54 47.77 6.12
C VAL A 544 -41.41 48.40 4.74
N GLU A 545 -42.46 49.12 4.33
CA GLU A 545 -42.52 49.91 3.11
C GLU A 545 -41.43 51.01 3.13
N THR A 546 -40.47 50.92 2.16
CA THR A 546 -39.69 52.07 1.70
C THR A 546 -39.76 52.12 0.18
N ASP A 547 -40.36 53.18 -0.32
CA ASP A 547 -40.55 53.57 -1.72
C ASP A 547 -39.20 53.76 -2.46
N ILE A 548 -38.86 52.84 -3.36
CA ILE A 548 -37.95 53.06 -4.51
C ILE A 548 -38.43 52.17 -5.66
N PRO A 549 -38.62 52.67 -6.88
CA PRO A 549 -39.15 51.85 -7.99
C PRO A 549 -38.09 50.93 -8.58
N PRO A 550 -38.42 49.66 -8.91
CA PRO A 550 -37.46 48.72 -9.45
C PRO A 550 -37.37 48.73 -10.97
N GLU A 551 -36.18 48.65 -11.51
CA GLU A 551 -35.91 48.23 -12.86
C GLU A 551 -36.14 46.70 -13.01
N PRO A 552 -36.60 46.18 -14.16
CA PRO A 552 -36.97 44.77 -14.30
C PRO A 552 -35.76 43.83 -14.54
N VAL A 553 -35.47 43.01 -13.56
CA VAL A 553 -34.52 41.89 -13.72
C VAL A 553 -35.33 40.64 -14.11
N THR A 554 -35.04 40.11 -15.29
CA THR A 554 -35.59 38.86 -15.81
C THR A 554 -34.95 37.66 -15.11
N ILE A 555 -35.71 36.91 -14.32
CA ILE A 555 -35.33 35.67 -13.66
C ILE A 555 -35.63 34.49 -14.61
N PRO A 556 -34.70 33.58 -14.92
CA PRO A 556 -35.02 32.39 -15.71
C PRO A 556 -35.83 31.40 -14.89
N ARG A 557 -36.95 30.96 -15.46
CA ARG A 557 -37.89 29.97 -14.91
C ARG A 557 -37.17 28.66 -14.60
N ARG A 558 -37.26 28.17 -13.37
CA ARG A 558 -36.94 26.78 -13.01
C ARG A 558 -37.87 25.82 -13.73
N VAL A 559 -37.31 24.97 -14.58
CA VAL A 559 -38.00 23.86 -15.22
C VAL A 559 -38.09 22.72 -14.22
N SER A 560 -39.27 22.37 -13.77
CA SER A 560 -39.52 21.15 -12.98
C SER A 560 -39.56 19.96 -13.93
N VAL A 561 -38.53 19.10 -13.85
CA VAL A 561 -38.50 17.84 -14.61
C VAL A 561 -39.41 16.83 -13.91
N SER A 562 -40.50 16.41 -14.59
CA SER A 562 -41.41 15.41 -14.07
C SER A 562 -40.74 14.01 -14.05
N ARG A 563 -41.00 13.21 -13.00
CA ARG A 563 -40.50 11.82 -12.85
C ARG A 563 -40.77 10.91 -14.07
N GLY A 564 -41.77 11.24 -14.91
CA GLY A 564 -42.06 10.51 -16.13
C GLY A 564 -40.97 10.64 -17.21
N TRP A 565 -40.24 11.72 -17.25
CA TRP A 565 -39.19 11.96 -18.25
C TRP A 565 -37.90 11.13 -17.96
N LEU A 566 -37.59 10.92 -16.68
CA LEU A 566 -36.45 10.07 -16.25
C LEU A 566 -36.69 8.60 -16.64
N LEU A 567 -37.90 8.08 -16.48
CA LEU A 567 -38.24 6.71 -16.89
C LEU A 567 -38.18 6.53 -18.41
N GLY A 568 -38.52 7.58 -19.18
CA GLY A 568 -38.39 7.57 -20.65
C GLY A 568 -36.95 7.48 -21.13
N ILE A 569 -36.04 8.18 -20.48
CA ILE A 569 -34.60 8.17 -20.82
C ILE A 569 -33.97 6.81 -20.50
N VAL A 570 -34.29 6.22 -19.36
CA VAL A 570 -33.80 4.88 -18.98
C VAL A 570 -34.30 3.81 -19.94
N GLY A 571 -35.56 3.88 -20.34
CA GLY A 571 -36.14 2.97 -21.35
C GLY A 571 -35.47 3.10 -22.73
N LEU A 572 -35.10 4.31 -23.14
CA LEU A 572 -34.41 4.57 -24.41
C LEU A 572 -32.97 4.03 -24.40
N ILE A 573 -32.26 4.17 -23.27
CA ILE A 573 -30.91 3.66 -23.11
C ILE A 573 -30.90 2.13 -23.16
N LEU A 574 -31.86 1.45 -22.53
CA LEU A 574 -31.96 0.00 -22.56
C LEU A 574 -32.33 -0.52 -23.98
N LEU A 575 -33.17 0.18 -24.74
CA LEU A 575 -33.47 -0.16 -26.11
C LEU A 575 -32.26 0.01 -27.05
N LEU A 576 -31.51 1.08 -26.91
CA LEU A 576 -30.29 1.32 -27.69
C LEU A 576 -29.19 0.29 -27.39
N SER A 577 -29.00 -0.10 -26.13
CA SER A 577 -28.04 -1.15 -25.76
C SER A 577 -28.44 -2.52 -26.32
N GLY A 578 -29.72 -2.85 -26.37
CA GLY A 578 -30.22 -4.09 -26.99
C GLY A 578 -29.96 -4.15 -28.52
N VAL A 579 -30.17 -3.04 -29.24
CA VAL A 579 -29.92 -2.96 -30.69
C VAL A 579 -28.42 -3.04 -31.00
N VAL A 580 -27.56 -2.38 -30.20
CA VAL A 580 -26.11 -2.44 -30.36
C VAL A 580 -25.58 -3.85 -30.05
N GLY A 581 -26.09 -4.50 -29.01
CA GLY A 581 -25.75 -5.88 -28.67
C GLY A 581 -26.11 -6.87 -29.78
N TRP A 582 -27.30 -6.74 -30.39
CA TRP A 582 -27.74 -7.57 -31.51
C TRP A 582 -26.92 -7.33 -32.78
N TRP A 583 -26.51 -6.09 -33.07
CA TRP A 583 -25.66 -5.74 -34.21
C TRP A 583 -24.23 -6.28 -34.08
N ILE A 584 -23.66 -6.24 -32.86
CA ILE A 584 -22.35 -6.80 -32.56
C ILE A 584 -22.39 -8.34 -32.66
N ALA A 585 -23.41 -8.99 -32.12
CA ALA A 585 -23.56 -10.45 -32.20
C ALA A 585 -23.69 -10.93 -33.66
N GLY A 586 -24.40 -10.19 -34.52
CA GLY A 586 -24.51 -10.51 -35.94
C GLY A 586 -23.22 -10.34 -36.74
N LYS A 587 -22.26 -9.51 -36.26
CA LYS A 587 -20.92 -9.40 -36.88
C LYS A 587 -19.92 -10.42 -36.40
N LEU A 588 -20.04 -10.91 -35.16
CA LEU A 588 -19.12 -11.86 -34.55
C LEU A 588 -19.42 -13.32 -34.91
N PHE A 589 -20.64 -13.64 -35.33
CA PHE A 589 -21.08 -14.97 -35.75
C PHE A 589 -21.77 -14.91 -37.13
N PRO A 590 -21.01 -14.81 -38.27
CA PRO A 590 -21.57 -15.05 -39.57
C PRO A 590 -21.94 -16.53 -39.68
N ASN A 591 -23.15 -16.80 -40.22
CA ASN A 591 -23.82 -18.08 -40.38
C ASN A 591 -22.84 -19.21 -40.75
N ALA A 592 -22.74 -20.22 -39.88
CA ALA A 592 -22.16 -21.51 -40.21
C ALA A 592 -23.19 -22.31 -41.02
N GLU A 593 -22.87 -22.64 -42.25
CA GLU A 593 -23.60 -23.63 -43.04
C GLU A 593 -23.41 -25.03 -42.42
N PRO A 594 -24.43 -25.92 -42.46
CA PRO A 594 -24.31 -27.26 -41.89
C PRO A 594 -23.44 -28.15 -42.79
N GLU A 595 -22.31 -28.60 -42.26
CA GLU A 595 -21.49 -29.64 -42.91
C GLU A 595 -22.24 -30.96 -42.94
N THR A 596 -22.32 -31.57 -44.13
CA THR A 596 -22.75 -32.95 -44.37
C THR A 596 -21.66 -33.93 -43.90
N PRO A 597 -22.02 -35.09 -43.32
CA PRO A 597 -21.04 -36.06 -42.85
C PRO A 597 -20.36 -36.80 -44.04
N PRO A 598 -19.04 -37.13 -43.94
CA PRO A 598 -18.34 -37.87 -44.98
C PRO A 598 -18.65 -39.35 -44.89
N ASP A 599 -18.88 -39.93 -46.09
CA ASP A 599 -19.08 -41.34 -46.36
C ASP A 599 -17.80 -42.15 -46.12
N THR A 600 -18.02 -43.31 -45.59
CA THR A 600 -17.30 -44.58 -45.52
C THR A 600 -15.92 -44.74 -46.22
N LEU A 601 -15.02 -45.35 -45.46
CA LEU A 601 -13.78 -46.00 -45.84
C LEU A 601 -13.95 -47.10 -46.95
N PRO A 602 -12.91 -47.43 -47.69
CA PRO A 602 -12.57 -48.84 -47.90
C PRO A 602 -11.18 -49.22 -47.39
N GLU A 603 -11.17 -50.50 -47.04
CA GLU A 603 -10.06 -51.33 -46.59
C GLU A 603 -8.92 -51.50 -47.59
N SER A 604 -7.76 -51.80 -47.00
CA SER A 604 -6.79 -52.84 -47.31
C SER A 604 -5.56 -52.53 -48.19
N VAL A 605 -4.46 -53.10 -47.67
CA VAL A 605 -3.34 -53.85 -48.28
C VAL A 605 -2.14 -53.03 -48.78
N GLU A 606 -1.07 -53.05 -48.10
CA GLU A 606 0.21 -53.81 -47.96
C GLU A 606 1.19 -53.08 -47.04
#